data_1a4d81e9a2f9867931cc58b4b90a007b
#
_entry.id   1a4d81e9a2f9867931cc58b4b90a007b
#
_cell.length_a   1.000
_cell.length_b   1.000
_cell.length_c   1.000
_cell.angle_alpha   90.00
_cell.angle_beta   90.00
_cell.angle_gamma   90.00
#
_symmetry.space_group_name_H-M   'P 1'
#
loop_
_entity.id
_entity.type
_entity.pdbx_description
1 polymer ?
#
loop_
_entity_poly.entity_id
_entity_poly.type
_entity_poly.pdbx_seq_one_letter_code
_entity_poly.pdbx_strand_id
1 'polypeptide(L)'
;MKVFINPGHDKVYDSGAKNDVLGIRECDIAYVIGALVEKYLNNVGIETKSLQSDNLCNDTDYYNDRPIAVCDLANNWGADLFISIP
;
A
#
# COMPACT_ATOMS: atom_id res chain seq x y z
N MET A 1 4.62 18.54 3.32
CA MET A 1 3.65 17.52 3.73
C MET A 1 4.10 16.17 3.20
N LYS A 2 4.08 15.17 4.05
CA LYS A 2 4.39 13.79 3.69
C LYS A 2 3.12 12.94 3.71
N VAL A 3 2.82 12.31 2.59
CA VAL A 3 1.63 11.47 2.43
C VAL A 3 2.06 10.03 2.21
N PHE A 4 1.60 9.14 3.08
CA PHE A 4 1.83 7.71 2.94
C PHE A 4 0.62 7.05 2.29
N ILE A 5 0.87 6.21 1.28
CA ILE A 5 -0.18 5.55 0.51
C ILE A 5 -0.08 4.04 0.72
N ASN A 6 -1.19 3.45 1.13
CA ASN A 6 -1.30 2.00 1.30
C ASN A 6 -2.31 1.45 0.31
N PRO A 7 -1.87 0.96 -0.84
CA PRO A 7 -2.74 0.18 -1.72
C PRO A 7 -3.19 -1.09 -1.00
N GLY A 8 -4.46 -1.41 -1.07
CA GLY A 8 -5.04 -2.54 -0.38
C GLY A 8 -4.56 -3.88 -0.92
N HIS A 9 -4.76 -4.91 -0.11
CA HIS A 9 -4.37 -6.29 -0.41
C HIS A 9 -2.86 -6.50 -0.48
N ASP A 10 -2.44 -7.66 -0.96
CA ASP A 10 -1.02 -8.03 -1.08
C ASP A 10 -0.88 -8.91 -2.31
N LYS A 11 0.11 -8.66 -3.14
CA LYS A 11 0.28 -9.37 -4.41
C LYS A 11 0.55 -10.85 -4.24
N VAL A 12 1.08 -11.25 -3.11
CA VAL A 12 1.45 -12.64 -2.81
C VAL A 12 0.45 -13.28 -1.86
N TYR A 13 0.09 -12.59 -0.77
CA TYR A 13 -0.64 -13.18 0.35
C TYR A 13 -2.13 -12.86 0.37
N ASP A 14 -2.56 -11.78 -0.30
CA ASP A 14 -3.95 -11.36 -0.32
C ASP A 14 -4.29 -10.67 -1.63
N SER A 15 -4.64 -11.45 -2.62
CA SER A 15 -5.00 -10.91 -3.94
C SER A 15 -6.30 -10.09 -3.93
N GLY A 16 -7.13 -10.24 -2.90
CA GLY A 16 -8.52 -9.78 -2.94
C GLY A 16 -9.34 -10.59 -3.95
N ALA A 17 -10.42 -10.03 -4.44
CA ALA A 17 -11.24 -10.67 -5.44
C ALA A 17 -10.48 -10.80 -6.77
N LYS A 18 -10.77 -11.87 -7.49
CA LYS A 18 -10.14 -12.18 -8.78
C LYS A 18 -11.19 -12.39 -9.85
N ASN A 19 -10.86 -11.98 -11.06
CA ASN A 19 -11.58 -12.39 -12.26
C ASN A 19 -10.63 -13.20 -13.13
N ASP A 20 -10.76 -14.52 -13.09
CA ASP A 20 -9.83 -15.41 -13.79
C ASP A 20 -9.98 -15.33 -15.32
N VAL A 21 -11.16 -14.97 -15.80
CA VAL A 21 -11.41 -14.82 -17.24
C VAL A 21 -10.65 -13.61 -17.81
N LEU A 22 -10.63 -12.51 -17.05
CA LEU A 22 -9.96 -11.28 -17.47
C LEU A 22 -8.53 -11.16 -16.92
N GLY A 23 -8.13 -12.05 -16.01
CA GLY A 23 -6.83 -11.99 -15.37
C GLY A 23 -6.67 -10.80 -14.43
N ILE A 24 -7.75 -10.31 -13.83
CA ILE A 24 -7.75 -9.13 -12.97
C ILE A 24 -7.83 -9.55 -11.51
N ARG A 25 -6.99 -8.90 -10.66
CA ARG A 25 -7.02 -9.07 -9.20
C ARG A 25 -7.15 -7.69 -8.54
N GLU A 26 -7.87 -7.62 -7.41
CA GLU A 26 -8.03 -6.36 -6.65
C GLU A 26 -6.68 -5.77 -6.23
N CYS A 27 -5.72 -6.60 -5.82
CA CYS A 27 -4.41 -6.11 -5.41
C CYS A 27 -3.68 -5.36 -6.53
N ASP A 28 -3.84 -5.79 -7.76
CA ASP A 28 -3.20 -5.13 -8.90
C ASP A 28 -3.87 -3.80 -9.21
N ILE A 29 -5.20 -3.75 -9.11
CA ILE A 29 -5.96 -2.51 -9.31
C ILE A 29 -5.62 -1.49 -8.23
N ALA A 30 -5.61 -1.92 -6.96
CA ALA A 30 -5.24 -1.04 -5.85
C ALA A 30 -3.83 -0.48 -6.01
N TYR A 31 -2.90 -1.32 -6.45
CA TYR A 31 -1.52 -0.89 -6.70
C TYR A 31 -1.44 0.20 -7.77
N VAL A 32 -2.13 0.01 -8.89
CA VAL A 32 -2.15 0.98 -9.98
C VAL A 32 -2.77 2.31 -9.52
N ILE A 33 -3.87 2.25 -8.79
CA ILE A 33 -4.51 3.47 -8.24
C ILE A 33 -3.55 4.18 -7.29
N GLY A 34 -2.88 3.45 -6.41
CA GLY A 34 -1.89 4.02 -5.50
C GLY A 34 -0.75 4.71 -6.24
N ALA A 35 -0.25 4.11 -7.31
CA ALA A 35 0.80 4.70 -8.12
C ALA A 35 0.34 5.99 -8.81
N LEU A 36 -0.90 6.04 -9.26
CA LEU A 36 -1.48 7.25 -9.86
C LEU A 36 -1.63 8.35 -8.82
N VAL A 37 -2.09 8.03 -7.62
CA VAL A 37 -2.20 9.00 -6.52
C VAL A 37 -0.83 9.59 -6.20
N GLU A 38 0.20 8.74 -6.09
CA GLU A 38 1.58 9.21 -5.87
C GLU A 38 2.02 10.19 -6.96
N LYS A 39 1.77 9.82 -8.22
CA LYS A 39 2.16 10.65 -9.35
C LYS A 39 1.53 12.04 -9.28
N TYR A 40 0.23 12.11 -9.02
CA TYR A 40 -0.47 13.40 -8.93
C TYR A 40 0.02 14.23 -7.75
N LEU A 41 0.23 13.60 -6.59
CA LEU A 41 0.72 14.32 -5.41
C LEU A 41 2.14 14.83 -5.63
N ASN A 42 3.01 14.01 -6.20
CA ASN A 42 4.40 14.42 -6.50
C ASN A 42 4.44 15.57 -7.50
N ASN A 43 3.53 15.59 -8.46
CA ASN A 43 3.46 16.66 -9.45
C ASN A 43 3.13 18.03 -8.84
N VAL A 44 2.47 18.06 -7.68
CA VAL A 44 2.19 19.30 -6.96
C VAL A 44 3.15 19.53 -5.78
N GLY A 45 4.26 18.81 -5.74
CA GLY A 45 5.33 19.03 -4.76
C GLY A 45 5.11 18.36 -3.40
N ILE A 46 4.21 17.38 -3.31
CA ILE A 46 3.97 16.64 -2.07
C ILE A 46 4.86 15.38 -2.07
N GLU A 47 5.59 15.15 -0.97
CA GLU A 47 6.36 13.94 -0.80
C GLU A 47 5.45 12.75 -0.53
N THR A 48 5.71 11.63 -1.21
CA THR A 48 4.94 10.41 -1.01
C THR A 48 5.85 9.23 -0.73
N LYS A 49 5.29 8.25 -0.03
CA LYS A 49 5.87 6.92 0.15
C LYS A 49 4.72 5.93 0.14
N SER A 50 4.95 4.74 -0.37
CA SER A 50 3.88 3.74 -0.39
C SER A 50 4.41 2.34 -0.08
N LEU A 51 3.51 1.51 0.43
CA LEU A 51 3.75 0.10 0.63
C LEU A 51 2.43 -0.65 0.48
N GLN A 52 2.41 -1.66 -0.36
CA GLN A 52 1.31 -2.61 -0.45
C GLN A 52 1.70 -3.88 0.31
N SER A 53 0.99 -4.16 1.40
CA SER A 53 1.21 -5.35 2.22
C SER A 53 -0.04 -5.64 3.03
N ASP A 54 -0.32 -6.90 3.29
CA ASP A 54 -1.41 -7.30 4.17
C ASP A 54 -1.02 -7.25 5.65
N ASN A 55 0.25 -7.01 5.96
CA ASN A 55 0.72 -6.77 7.33
C ASN A 55 0.57 -5.28 7.67
N LEU A 56 -0.61 -4.88 8.15
CA LEU A 56 -0.93 -3.46 8.34
C LEU A 56 -0.33 -2.87 9.60
N CYS A 57 -0.69 -3.39 10.76
CA CYS A 57 -0.33 -2.81 12.06
C CYS A 57 0.15 -3.86 13.06
N ASN A 58 0.67 -4.97 12.59
CA ASN A 58 1.14 -6.05 13.46
C ASN A 58 2.67 -6.07 13.45
N ASP A 59 3.27 -5.93 14.62
CA ASP A 59 4.72 -5.93 14.77
C ASP A 59 5.33 -7.32 14.64
N THR A 60 4.52 -8.36 14.78
CA THR A 60 4.97 -9.74 14.65
C THR A 60 4.40 -10.36 13.39
N ASP A 61 5.24 -10.46 12.38
CA ASP A 61 4.88 -11.17 11.17
C ASP A 61 5.31 -12.62 11.30
N TYR A 62 4.35 -13.53 11.28
CA TYR A 62 4.61 -14.98 11.39
C TYR A 62 5.43 -15.51 10.22
N TYR A 63 5.44 -14.82 9.11
CA TYR A 63 6.00 -15.35 7.86
C TYR A 63 7.37 -14.78 7.53
N ASN A 64 7.91 -13.90 8.33
CA ASN A 64 9.22 -13.27 8.11
C ASN A 64 9.41 -12.58 6.75
N ASP A 65 8.46 -12.73 5.84
CA ASP A 65 8.51 -12.15 4.49
C ASP A 65 7.95 -10.74 4.48
N ARG A 66 7.29 -10.35 5.58
CA ARG A 66 6.64 -9.05 5.75
C ARG A 66 7.05 -8.46 7.10
N PRO A 67 8.37 -8.26 7.31
CA PRO A 67 8.89 -7.93 8.63
C PRO A 67 8.52 -6.52 9.11
N ILE A 68 8.04 -5.67 8.20
CA ILE A 68 7.69 -4.29 8.53
C ILE A 68 6.19 -4.11 8.34
N ALA A 69 5.49 -3.70 9.40
CA ALA A 69 4.09 -3.32 9.31
C ALA A 69 3.95 -1.97 8.60
N VAL A 70 2.89 -1.85 7.80
CA VAL A 70 2.62 -0.63 7.05
C VAL A 70 2.52 0.58 7.96
N CYS A 71 1.80 0.44 9.09
CA CYS A 71 1.63 1.53 10.06
C CYS A 71 2.96 1.96 10.65
N ASP A 72 3.85 1.02 10.96
CA ASP A 72 5.16 1.34 11.52
C ASP A 72 6.02 2.09 10.50
N LEU A 73 5.99 1.65 9.25
CA LEU A 73 6.74 2.33 8.21
C LEU A 73 6.25 3.78 8.02
N ALA A 74 4.93 3.98 8.00
CA ALA A 74 4.35 5.32 7.87
C ALA A 74 4.73 6.21 9.05
N ASN A 75 4.64 5.68 10.27
CA ASN A 75 4.99 6.41 11.49
C ASN A 75 6.47 6.76 11.55
N ASN A 76 7.34 5.81 11.24
CA ASN A 76 8.79 6.02 11.26
C ASN A 76 9.24 7.05 10.21
N TRP A 77 8.57 7.08 9.08
CA TRP A 77 8.83 8.07 8.05
C TRP A 77 8.32 9.46 8.42
N GLY A 78 7.39 9.56 9.36
CA GLY A 78 6.80 10.82 9.78
C GLY A 78 5.70 11.31 8.85
N ALA A 79 4.84 10.40 8.39
CA ALA A 79 3.72 10.76 7.54
C ALA A 79 2.78 11.75 8.24
N ASP A 80 2.37 12.77 7.51
CA ASP A 80 1.35 13.72 7.96
C ASP A 80 -0.06 13.20 7.65
N LEU A 81 -0.19 12.44 6.58
CA LEU A 81 -1.47 11.87 6.13
C LEU A 81 -1.25 10.45 5.65
N PHE A 82 -2.17 9.56 5.99
CA PHE A 82 -2.17 8.17 5.56
C PHE A 82 -3.41 7.93 4.70
N ILE A 83 -3.21 7.46 3.47
CA ILE A 83 -4.29 7.14 2.54
C ILE A 83 -4.30 5.65 2.30
N SER A 84 -5.40 5.01 2.64
CA SER A 84 -5.64 3.59 2.34
C SER A 84 -6.57 3.48 1.13
N ILE A 85 -6.18 2.63 0.18
CA ILE A 85 -6.96 2.36 -1.03
C ILE A 85 -7.50 0.94 -0.90
N PRO A 86 -8.83 0.76 -0.92
CA PRO A 86 -9.46 -0.55 -0.75
C PRO A 86 -9.06 -1.52 -1.86
#